data_b14a9f7403ff0e43c83c2c8db8c5ef10
#
_entry.id   b14a9f7403ff0e43c83c2c8db8c5ef10
#
_cell.length_a   1.000
_cell.length_b   1.000
_cell.length_c   1.000
_cell.angle_alpha   90.00
_cell.angle_beta   90.00
_cell.angle_gamma   90.00
#
_symmetry.space_group_name_H-M   'P 1'
#
loop_
_entity.id
_entity.type
_entity.pdbx_description
1 polymer ?
#
loop_
_entity_poly.entity_id
_entity_poly.type
_entity_poly.pdbx_seq_one_letter_code
_entity_poly.pdbx_strand_id
1 'polypeptide(L)'
;MSAAEKILELPGLRVTVDRVVYQPDAQTPPDRPHCFVYYITIHNDSEATVTIKGRKWVVTNEGGDVTVVEGEGVVGKLPRIDPGEKFSYNSFHLLDTRCAVAEGSYLGVDPNGRKVLTRIPRFEMVVPGGN
;
A
#
# COMPACT_ATOMS: atom_id res chain seq x y z
N MET A 1 -19.58 16.55 -22.81
CA MET A 1 -19.62 15.78 -21.57
C MET A 1 -18.40 14.88 -21.49
N SER A 2 -17.61 15.05 -20.51
CA SER A 2 -16.52 14.11 -20.29
C SER A 2 -17.08 12.86 -19.61
N ALA A 3 -16.79 11.71 -20.19
CA ALA A 3 -17.07 10.48 -19.50
C ALA A 3 -16.20 10.40 -18.26
N ALA A 4 -16.76 9.97 -17.15
CA ALA A 4 -15.95 9.65 -15.99
C ALA A 4 -14.90 8.61 -16.39
N GLU A 5 -13.64 8.85 -16.03
CA GLU A 5 -12.60 7.87 -16.29
C GLU A 5 -12.93 6.58 -15.56
N LYS A 6 -12.95 5.50 -16.29
CA LYS A 6 -13.11 4.19 -15.67
C LYS A 6 -11.77 3.75 -15.13
N ILE A 7 -11.76 3.39 -13.85
CA ILE A 7 -10.63 2.72 -13.21
C ILE A 7 -11.00 1.25 -13.14
N LEU A 8 -10.19 0.41 -13.76
CA LEU A 8 -10.46 -1.02 -13.85
C LEU A 8 -9.70 -1.77 -12.77
N GLU A 9 -10.36 -2.72 -12.14
CA GLU A 9 -9.65 -3.73 -11.36
C GLU A 9 -9.27 -4.84 -12.33
N LEU A 10 -7.98 -4.90 -12.65
CA LEU A 10 -7.47 -5.81 -13.67
C LEU A 10 -7.33 -7.22 -13.06
N PRO A 11 -8.02 -8.22 -13.60
CA PRO A 11 -7.86 -9.59 -13.12
C PRO A 11 -6.40 -10.04 -13.21
N GLY A 12 -5.86 -10.61 -12.13
CA GLY A 12 -4.48 -11.05 -12.07
C GLY A 12 -3.51 -10.01 -11.53
N LEU A 13 -3.87 -8.74 -11.49
CA LEU A 13 -3.08 -7.74 -10.78
C LEU A 13 -3.53 -7.76 -9.32
N ARG A 14 -2.63 -8.14 -8.43
CA ARG A 14 -2.98 -8.37 -7.02
C ARG A 14 -1.82 -8.00 -6.10
N VAL A 15 -2.14 -7.80 -4.85
CA VAL A 15 -1.18 -7.42 -3.81
C VAL A 15 -1.21 -8.44 -2.69
N THR A 16 -0.03 -8.81 -2.21
CA THR A 16 0.09 -9.58 -0.96
C THR A 16 0.82 -8.75 0.08
N VAL A 17 0.34 -8.78 1.30
CA VAL A 17 1.05 -8.25 2.47
C VAL A 17 1.81 -9.44 3.05
N ASP A 18 3.12 -9.46 2.78
CA ASP A 18 3.94 -10.63 3.06
C ASP A 18 4.35 -10.68 4.53
N ARG A 19 4.52 -9.51 5.15
CA ARG A 19 4.97 -9.43 6.53
C ARG A 19 4.70 -8.05 7.09
N VAL A 20 4.41 -7.99 8.39
CA VAL A 20 4.27 -6.73 9.15
C VAL A 20 5.06 -6.91 10.44
N VAL A 21 6.00 -6.02 10.70
CA VAL A 21 6.93 -6.15 11.82
C VAL A 21 6.95 -4.86 12.64
N TYR A 22 6.73 -4.98 13.94
CA TYR A 22 6.93 -3.89 14.87
C TYR A 22 8.42 -3.66 15.11
N GLN A 23 8.87 -2.40 15.04
CA GLN A 23 10.26 -2.01 15.23
C GLN A 23 10.39 -1.19 16.51
N PRO A 24 10.64 -1.83 17.67
CA PRO A 24 10.71 -1.12 18.95
C PRO A 24 11.88 -0.16 19.06
N ASP A 25 12.96 -0.42 18.32
CA ASP A 25 14.18 0.39 18.38
C ASP A 25 14.25 1.49 17.32
N ALA A 26 13.21 1.65 16.51
CA ALA A 26 13.19 2.69 15.49
C ALA A 26 13.16 4.08 16.14
N GLN A 27 13.90 5.02 15.56
CA GLN A 27 13.84 6.40 15.97
C GLN A 27 12.57 7.02 15.40
N THR A 28 11.69 7.47 16.28
CA THR A 28 10.37 7.96 15.88
C THR A 28 10.09 9.31 16.54
N PRO A 29 9.21 10.14 15.94
CA PRO A 29 8.74 11.35 16.60
C PRO A 29 8.00 11.02 17.89
N PRO A 30 8.08 11.86 18.94
CA PRO A 30 7.39 11.59 20.20
C PRO A 30 5.87 11.43 20.08
N ASP A 31 5.25 12.10 19.11
CA ASP A 31 3.81 12.03 18.90
C ASP A 31 3.37 10.81 18.06
N ARG A 32 4.33 10.09 17.48
CA ARG A 32 4.07 8.84 16.74
C ARG A 32 5.15 7.83 17.07
N PRO A 33 5.09 7.24 18.29
CA PRO A 33 6.20 6.46 18.82
C PRO A 33 6.30 5.02 18.28
N HIS A 34 5.30 4.55 17.57
CA HIS A 34 5.26 3.15 17.11
C HIS A 34 5.52 3.05 15.63
N CYS A 35 6.54 2.26 15.26
CA CYS A 35 6.92 2.03 13.87
C CYS A 35 6.62 0.59 13.47
N PHE A 36 5.86 0.43 12.40
CA PHE A 36 5.58 -0.89 11.80
C PHE A 36 6.11 -0.91 10.38
N VAL A 37 7.00 -1.85 10.10
CA VAL A 37 7.52 -2.08 8.75
C VAL A 37 6.63 -3.12 8.08
N TYR A 38 6.17 -2.83 6.88
CA TYR A 38 5.39 -3.76 6.09
C TYR A 38 6.18 -4.17 4.85
N TYR A 39 5.99 -5.41 4.45
CA TYR A 39 6.60 -6.00 3.27
C TYR A 39 5.48 -6.38 2.33
N ILE A 40 5.52 -5.86 1.13
CA ILE A 40 4.44 -6.00 0.15
C ILE A 40 5.00 -6.46 -1.18
N THR A 41 4.22 -7.29 -1.87
CA THR A 41 4.51 -7.68 -3.24
C THR A 41 3.30 -7.35 -4.11
N ILE A 42 3.56 -6.68 -5.21
CA ILE A 42 2.57 -6.44 -6.27
C ILE A 42 2.84 -7.49 -7.35
N HIS A 43 1.86 -8.35 -7.58
CA HIS A 43 1.94 -9.44 -8.54
C HIS A 43 1.17 -9.08 -9.80
N ASN A 44 1.79 -9.27 -10.95
CA ASN A 44 1.08 -9.08 -12.22
C ASN A 44 0.93 -10.42 -12.93
N ASP A 45 -0.15 -11.12 -12.62
CA ASP A 45 -0.54 -12.34 -13.31
C ASP A 45 -1.58 -12.06 -14.39
N SER A 46 -1.72 -10.80 -14.80
CA SER A 46 -2.59 -10.40 -15.90
C SER A 46 -1.86 -10.53 -17.24
N GLU A 47 -2.58 -10.26 -18.32
CA GLU A 47 -2.02 -10.29 -19.66
C GLU A 47 -1.44 -8.95 -20.11
N ALA A 48 -1.56 -7.91 -19.29
CA ALA A 48 -1.13 -6.56 -19.64
C ALA A 48 0.04 -6.11 -18.77
N THR A 49 0.97 -5.37 -19.38
CA THR A 49 2.01 -4.67 -18.61
C THR A 49 1.36 -3.52 -17.84
N VAL A 50 1.72 -3.38 -16.58
CA VAL A 50 1.19 -2.31 -15.71
C VAL A 50 2.35 -1.50 -15.16
N THR A 51 2.24 -0.18 -15.27
CA THR A 51 3.17 0.73 -14.59
C THR A 51 2.45 1.36 -13.42
N ILE A 52 2.98 1.17 -12.22
CA ILE A 52 2.41 1.73 -11.00
C ILE A 52 2.76 3.23 -10.95
N LYS A 53 1.75 4.06 -10.80
CA LYS A 53 1.89 5.51 -10.81
C LYS A 53 1.67 6.15 -9.46
N GLY A 54 0.85 5.54 -8.63
CA GLY A 54 0.52 6.12 -7.34
C GLY A 54 0.10 5.12 -6.30
N ARG A 55 0.07 5.59 -5.07
CA ARG A 55 -0.35 4.80 -3.91
C ARG A 55 -1.29 5.62 -3.03
N LYS A 56 -2.18 4.91 -2.36
CA LYS A 56 -3.04 5.50 -1.35
C LYS A 56 -3.09 4.57 -0.15
N TRP A 57 -2.87 5.13 1.03
CA TRP A 57 -3.02 4.42 2.30
C TRP A 57 -4.10 5.09 3.13
N VAL A 58 -4.92 4.28 3.77
CA VAL A 58 -5.90 4.71 4.76
C VAL A 58 -5.59 3.96 6.04
N VAL A 59 -5.15 4.69 7.05
CA VAL A 59 -4.77 4.12 8.35
C VAL A 59 -5.74 4.63 9.39
N THR A 60 -6.44 3.71 10.06
CA THR A 60 -7.39 4.04 11.11
C THR A 60 -6.80 3.59 12.43
N ASN A 61 -6.60 4.53 13.35
CA ASN A 61 -6.00 4.23 14.65
C ASN A 61 -7.05 3.67 15.62
N GLU A 62 -6.59 3.30 16.81
CA GLU A 62 -7.42 2.71 17.86
C GLU A 62 -8.58 3.61 18.28
N GLY A 63 -8.37 4.92 18.24
CA GLY A 63 -9.40 5.90 18.57
C GLY A 63 -10.38 6.21 17.45
N GLY A 64 -10.20 5.60 16.29
CA GLY A 64 -11.05 5.83 15.12
C GLY A 64 -10.60 6.99 14.24
N ASP A 65 -9.47 7.62 14.54
CA ASP A 65 -8.92 8.68 13.69
C ASP A 65 -8.35 8.08 12.42
N VAL A 66 -8.65 8.73 11.29
CA VAL A 66 -8.26 8.26 9.97
C VAL A 66 -7.18 9.17 9.41
N THR A 67 -6.08 8.57 8.98
CA THR A 67 -5.02 9.27 8.24
C THR A 67 -4.98 8.73 6.82
N VAL A 68 -5.02 9.64 5.85
CA VAL A 68 -4.93 9.28 4.43
C VAL A 68 -3.58 9.78 3.91
N VAL A 69 -2.83 8.87 3.29
CA VAL A 69 -1.54 9.19 2.67
C VAL A 69 -1.64 8.86 1.19
N GLU A 70 -1.44 9.85 0.34
CA GLU A 70 -1.40 9.67 -1.10
C GLU A 70 -0.05 10.14 -1.62
N GLY A 71 0.45 9.49 -2.67
CA GLY A 71 1.70 9.91 -3.26
C GLY A 71 1.96 9.23 -4.59
N GLU A 72 2.93 9.78 -5.31
CA GLU A 72 3.39 9.20 -6.57
C GLU A 72 4.26 7.98 -6.31
N GLY A 73 4.05 6.96 -7.12
CA GLY A 73 4.91 5.79 -7.15
C GLY A 73 4.94 4.99 -5.86
N VAL A 74 5.99 4.24 -5.73
CA VAL A 74 6.24 3.34 -4.60
C VAL A 74 7.71 3.46 -4.23
N VAL A 75 8.00 3.94 -3.02
CA VAL A 75 9.37 4.19 -2.50
C VAL A 75 10.28 4.88 -3.53
N GLY A 76 9.76 5.94 -4.14
CA GLY A 76 10.49 6.74 -5.11
C GLY A 76 10.61 6.14 -6.51
N LYS A 77 9.88 5.07 -6.80
CA LYS A 77 9.91 4.37 -8.09
C LYS A 77 8.54 4.35 -8.74
N LEU A 78 8.53 4.22 -10.07
CA LEU A 78 7.33 4.00 -10.86
C LEU A 78 7.48 2.61 -11.53
N PRO A 79 7.31 1.51 -10.78
CA PRO A 79 7.66 0.20 -11.29
C PRO A 79 6.76 -0.21 -12.45
N ARG A 80 7.40 -0.68 -13.52
CA ARG A 80 6.75 -1.31 -14.65
C ARG A 80 6.81 -2.81 -14.43
N ILE A 81 5.65 -3.45 -14.39
CA ILE A 81 5.52 -4.86 -14.08
C ILE A 81 4.91 -5.57 -15.28
N ASP A 82 5.71 -6.39 -15.94
CA ASP A 82 5.24 -7.17 -17.10
C ASP A 82 4.44 -8.39 -16.64
N PRO A 83 3.63 -8.98 -17.55
CA PRO A 83 2.90 -10.20 -17.21
C PRO A 83 3.82 -11.28 -16.65
N GLY A 84 3.45 -11.88 -15.55
CA GLY A 84 4.25 -12.90 -14.85
C GLY A 84 5.31 -12.36 -13.93
N GLU A 85 5.50 -11.04 -13.88
CA GLU A 85 6.48 -10.41 -12.99
C GLU A 85 5.84 -9.93 -11.70
N LYS A 86 6.67 -9.57 -10.75
CA LYS A 86 6.25 -9.00 -9.48
C LYS A 86 7.22 -7.92 -9.03
N PHE A 87 6.76 -7.04 -8.18
CA PHE A 87 7.57 -6.01 -7.55
C PHE A 87 7.37 -6.08 -6.04
N SER A 88 8.46 -6.32 -5.31
CA SER A 88 8.43 -6.41 -3.84
C SER A 88 9.16 -5.23 -3.24
N TYR A 89 8.62 -4.69 -2.15
CA TYR A 89 9.26 -3.60 -1.44
C TYR A 89 8.83 -3.61 0.02
N ASN A 90 9.50 -2.82 0.83
CA ASN A 90 9.08 -2.56 2.20
C ASN A 90 9.09 -1.07 2.48
N SER A 91 8.24 -0.67 3.39
CA SER A 91 8.18 0.68 3.91
C SER A 91 7.59 0.62 5.31
N PHE A 92 7.12 1.72 5.86
CA PHE A 92 6.66 1.72 7.24
C PHE A 92 5.53 2.70 7.45
N HIS A 93 4.77 2.43 8.55
CA HIS A 93 3.81 3.37 9.11
C HIS A 93 4.24 3.73 10.53
N LEU A 94 4.06 4.98 10.87
CA LEU A 94 4.24 5.47 12.25
C LEU A 94 2.87 5.69 12.87
N LEU A 95 2.67 5.16 14.08
CA LEU A 95 1.40 5.22 14.78
C LEU A 95 1.52 6.01 16.06
N ASP A 96 0.45 6.73 16.40
CA ASP A 96 0.28 7.41 17.68
C ASP A 96 -0.42 6.53 18.71
N THR A 97 -1.03 5.45 18.30
CA THR A 97 -1.69 4.48 19.19
C THR A 97 -1.04 3.11 19.09
N ARG A 98 -1.39 2.23 20.03
CA ARG A 98 -0.79 0.89 20.09
C ARG A 98 -1.32 -0.06 19.02
N CYS A 99 -2.41 0.26 18.40
CA CYS A 99 -2.91 -0.52 17.28
C CYS A 99 -3.61 0.36 16.25
N ALA A 100 -3.60 -0.12 15.02
CA ALA A 100 -4.26 0.53 13.89
C ALA A 100 -4.53 -0.50 12.81
N VAL A 101 -5.36 -0.10 11.86
CA VAL A 101 -5.66 -0.91 10.68
C VAL A 101 -5.23 -0.12 9.46
N ALA A 102 -4.50 -0.77 8.56
CA ALA A 102 -4.08 -0.18 7.30
C ALA A 102 -4.77 -0.87 6.14
N GLU A 103 -5.20 -0.09 5.18
CA GLU A 103 -5.72 -0.54 3.89
C GLU A 103 -5.36 0.49 2.84
N GLY A 104 -5.48 0.12 1.58
CA GLY A 104 -5.10 1.05 0.53
C GLY A 104 -5.18 0.45 -0.85
N SER A 105 -4.53 1.12 -1.78
CA SER A 105 -4.53 0.71 -3.18
C SER A 105 -3.34 1.29 -3.92
N TYR A 106 -3.02 0.66 -5.03
CA TYR A 106 -2.10 1.19 -6.03
C TYR A 106 -2.88 1.54 -7.29
N LEU A 107 -2.52 2.65 -7.89
CA LEU A 107 -3.06 3.07 -9.17
C LEU A 107 -1.95 2.92 -10.22
N GLY A 108 -2.27 2.26 -11.31
CA GLY A 108 -1.34 2.07 -12.43
C GLY A 108 -1.99 2.42 -13.75
N VAL A 109 -1.22 2.26 -14.79
CA VAL A 109 -1.71 2.41 -16.18
C VAL A 109 -1.24 1.23 -17.01
N ASP A 110 -2.07 0.81 -17.95
CA ASP A 110 -1.70 -0.18 -18.96
C ASP A 110 -1.04 0.50 -20.17
N PRO A 111 -0.57 -0.26 -21.18
CA PRO A 111 0.10 0.34 -22.34
C PRO A 111 -0.79 1.29 -23.14
N ASN A 112 -2.10 1.18 -23.03
CA ASN A 112 -3.05 2.08 -23.71
C ASN A 112 -3.40 3.30 -22.89
N GLY A 113 -2.77 3.48 -21.72
CA GLY A 113 -3.05 4.59 -20.83
C GLY A 113 -4.30 4.42 -19.98
N ARG A 114 -4.93 3.24 -19.98
CA ARG A 114 -6.08 2.97 -19.15
C ARG A 114 -5.65 2.84 -17.68
N LYS A 115 -6.41 3.45 -16.81
CA LYS A 115 -6.14 3.39 -15.37
C LYS A 115 -6.58 2.05 -14.81
N VAL A 116 -5.70 1.42 -14.05
CA VAL A 116 -5.97 0.17 -13.34
C VAL A 116 -5.70 0.36 -11.86
N LEU A 117 -6.45 -0.35 -11.04
CA LEU A 117 -6.33 -0.26 -9.59
C LEU A 117 -6.20 -1.67 -9.03
N THR A 118 -5.34 -1.82 -8.04
CA THR A 118 -5.27 -3.04 -7.24
C THR A 118 -5.29 -2.67 -5.76
N ARG A 119 -6.07 -3.42 -4.97
CA ARG A 119 -6.26 -3.13 -3.55
C ARG A 119 -5.21 -3.82 -2.72
N ILE A 120 -4.72 -3.09 -1.71
CA ILE A 120 -3.86 -3.65 -0.69
C ILE A 120 -4.78 -4.34 0.33
N PRO A 121 -4.57 -5.63 0.63
CA PRO A 121 -5.37 -6.29 1.67
C PRO A 121 -5.23 -5.56 3.00
N ARG A 122 -6.36 -5.40 3.68
CA ARG A 122 -6.40 -4.80 5.00
C ARG A 122 -5.55 -5.60 5.97
N PHE A 123 -4.74 -4.91 6.78
CA PHE A 123 -3.97 -5.59 7.83
C PHE A 123 -3.95 -4.79 9.11
N GLU A 124 -3.75 -5.50 10.21
CA GLU A 124 -3.68 -4.91 11.53
C GLU A 124 -2.23 -4.69 11.94
N MET A 125 -2.00 -3.58 12.67
CA MET A 125 -0.73 -3.28 13.30
C MET A 125 -1.00 -3.23 14.80
N VAL A 126 -0.40 -4.14 15.57
CA VAL A 126 -0.62 -4.24 17.01
C VAL A 126 0.74 -4.31 17.70
N VAL A 127 0.97 -3.38 18.64
CA VAL A 127 2.21 -3.39 19.42
C VAL A 127 2.23 -4.65 20.29
N PRO A 128 3.27 -5.50 20.18
CA PRO A 128 3.33 -6.76 20.92
C PRO A 128 3.43 -6.51 22.44
N GLY A 129 2.92 -7.47 23.22
CA GLY A 129 3.04 -7.45 24.64
C GLY A 129 2.24 -6.37 25.35
N GLY A 130 1.31 -5.71 24.64
CA GLY A 130 0.46 -4.70 25.23
C GLY A 130 -0.57 -5.33 26.15
N ASN A 131 -0.58 -4.90 27.38
CA ASN A 131 -1.62 -5.26 28.34
C ASN A 131 -2.61 -4.13 28.50
#